data_3408ae7d96857d04754f4c0e9c368b20
#
_entry.id   3408ae7d96857d04754f4c0e9c368b20
#
_cell.length_a   1.000
_cell.length_b   1.000
_cell.length_c   1.000
_cell.angle_alpha   90.00
_cell.angle_beta   90.00
_cell.angle_gamma   90.00
#
_symmetry.space_group_name_H-M   'P 1'
#
loop_
_entity.id
_entity.type
_entity.pdbx_description
1 polymer ?
#
loop_
_entity_poly.entity_id
_entity_poly.type
_entity_poly.pdbx_seq_one_letter_code
_entity_poly.pdbx_strand_id
1 'polypeptide(L)'
;SVGSYLAAADNTTTGKIRPWGLSSRVPMYVVSPWSKGGWVDSQVFDHTSMGRFLEKRFGITIDAISPWHRAVCGDLTSCFDFVSPNDPVVPKLPDTSNYPAVNAAQKLLGNTGAVTKAPVTPQPLYQETGTRFSRALPYELHTSARVESRGLVSLIFSNTGDQGAVFHVYDKLHL
;
A
#
# COMPACT_ATOMS: atom_id res chain seq x y z
N SER A 1 11.18 2.34 -16.04
CA SER A 1 11.19 1.71 -17.36
C SER A 1 10.15 0.61 -17.45
N VAL A 2 9.54 0.47 -18.62
CA VAL A 2 8.51 -0.54 -18.90
C VAL A 2 8.98 -1.97 -18.55
N GLY A 3 10.28 -2.22 -18.66
CA GLY A 3 10.87 -3.54 -18.43
C GLY A 3 10.81 -4.08 -17.00
N SER A 4 10.63 -3.25 -15.99
CA SER A 4 10.52 -3.75 -14.61
C SER A 4 9.07 -3.98 -14.17
N TYR A 5 8.11 -3.39 -14.86
CA TYR A 5 6.70 -3.69 -14.66
C TYR A 5 6.26 -4.93 -15.45
N LEU A 6 6.82 -5.11 -16.63
CA LEU A 6 6.64 -6.31 -17.43
C LEU A 6 7.80 -7.25 -17.13
N ALA A 7 7.58 -8.24 -16.32
CA ALA A 7 8.60 -9.25 -16.11
C ALA A 7 8.82 -10.04 -17.38
N ALA A 8 10.03 -10.56 -17.48
CA ALA A 8 10.35 -11.62 -18.41
C ALA A 8 9.26 -12.71 -18.34
N ALA A 9 8.98 -13.30 -19.49
CA ALA A 9 7.99 -14.35 -19.64
C ALA A 9 8.01 -15.32 -18.46
N ASP A 10 6.83 -15.56 -17.89
CA ASP A 10 6.63 -16.63 -16.93
C ASP A 10 7.03 -17.94 -17.61
N ASN A 11 8.21 -18.43 -17.28
CA ASN A 11 8.75 -19.66 -17.83
C ASN A 11 7.93 -20.90 -17.46
N THR A 12 6.90 -20.76 -16.62
CA THR A 12 6.29 -21.93 -16.01
C THR A 12 5.06 -22.45 -16.73
N THR A 13 4.32 -21.65 -17.51
CA THR A 13 3.07 -22.18 -18.07
C THR A 13 2.66 -21.72 -19.46
N THR A 14 3.03 -20.56 -19.95
CA THR A 14 2.47 -20.06 -21.22
C THR A 14 3.39 -19.22 -22.12
N GLY A 15 4.59 -18.89 -21.71
CA GLY A 15 5.47 -17.98 -22.45
C GLY A 15 4.91 -16.56 -22.63
N LYS A 16 3.83 -16.20 -21.94
CA LYS A 16 3.19 -14.89 -22.04
C LYS A 16 3.85 -13.90 -21.10
N ILE A 17 4.16 -12.72 -21.63
CA ILE A 17 4.58 -11.58 -20.81
C ILE A 17 3.38 -11.17 -19.94
N ARG A 18 3.60 -11.12 -18.63
CA ARG A 18 2.59 -10.68 -17.66
C ARG A 18 3.11 -9.46 -16.90
N PRO A 19 2.23 -8.55 -16.49
CA PRO A 19 2.66 -7.45 -15.63
C PRO A 19 3.02 -7.97 -14.24
N TRP A 20 4.20 -7.58 -13.76
CA TRP A 20 4.66 -7.82 -12.40
C TRP A 20 4.66 -6.49 -11.64
N GLY A 21 3.50 -5.92 -11.52
CA GLY A 21 3.32 -4.71 -10.74
C GLY A 21 3.07 -5.01 -9.26
N LEU A 22 2.53 -4.00 -8.59
CA LEU A 22 2.03 -4.14 -7.24
C LEU A 22 0.86 -5.14 -7.23
N SER A 23 0.85 -6.01 -6.23
CA SER A 23 -0.16 -7.04 -6.06
C SER A 23 -1.22 -6.62 -5.01
N SER A 24 -1.83 -7.59 -4.34
CA SER A 24 -2.82 -7.37 -3.30
C SER A 24 -2.26 -6.50 -2.18
N ARG A 25 -3.10 -5.64 -1.62
CA ARG A 25 -2.71 -4.79 -0.49
C ARG A 25 -2.48 -5.62 0.76
N VAL A 26 -1.40 -5.29 1.45
CA VAL A 26 -1.05 -5.84 2.77
C VAL A 26 -1.14 -4.70 3.78
N PRO A 27 -1.81 -4.89 4.92
CA PRO A 27 -1.82 -3.88 5.98
C PRO A 27 -0.41 -3.68 6.53
N MET A 28 -0.05 -2.41 6.77
CA MET A 28 1.21 -2.04 7.38
C MET A 28 0.97 -1.02 8.48
N TYR A 29 1.60 -1.23 9.62
CA TYR A 29 1.61 -0.30 10.74
C TYR A 29 3.04 0.14 11.03
N VAL A 30 3.23 1.45 11.14
CA VAL A 30 4.51 2.04 11.54
C VAL A 30 4.36 2.54 12.98
N VAL A 31 5.03 1.84 13.89
CA VAL A 31 4.99 2.15 15.34
C VAL A 31 6.35 2.66 15.78
N SER A 32 6.41 3.94 16.15
CA SER A 32 7.66 4.61 16.49
C SER A 32 7.38 5.87 17.30
N PRO A 33 8.34 6.35 18.12
CA PRO A 33 8.22 7.67 18.74
C PRO A 33 8.00 8.81 17.73
N TRP A 34 8.44 8.65 16.49
CA TRP A 34 8.34 9.64 15.41
C TRP A 34 7.11 9.46 14.53
N SER A 35 6.26 8.45 14.78
CA SER A 35 5.02 8.20 14.01
C SER A 35 3.75 8.27 14.85
N LYS A 36 3.78 8.93 16.01
CA LYS A 36 2.64 9.09 16.89
C LYS A 36 1.53 9.91 16.24
N GLY A 37 0.29 9.73 16.72
CA GLY A 37 -0.86 10.56 16.35
C GLY A 37 -1.87 9.87 15.44
N GLY A 38 -1.71 8.60 15.12
CA GLY A 38 -2.69 7.84 14.32
C GLY A 38 -2.85 8.36 12.89
N TRP A 39 -1.75 8.78 12.29
CA TRP A 39 -1.70 9.28 10.92
C TRP A 39 -1.95 8.18 9.90
N VAL A 40 -2.65 8.52 8.83
CA VAL A 40 -2.79 7.68 7.64
C VAL A 40 -1.84 8.19 6.57
N ASP A 41 -1.01 7.32 6.04
CA ASP A 41 -0.17 7.60 4.88
C ASP A 41 -0.69 6.80 3.68
N SER A 42 -1.19 7.49 2.69
CA SER A 42 -1.76 6.90 1.47
C SER A 42 -0.78 6.92 0.29
N GLN A 43 0.48 7.20 0.54
CA GLN A 43 1.54 7.00 -0.44
C GLN A 43 1.66 5.51 -0.78
N VAL A 44 2.02 5.22 -2.01
CA VAL A 44 2.24 3.82 -2.44
C VAL A 44 3.55 3.30 -1.86
N PHE A 45 3.46 2.21 -1.13
CA PHE A 45 4.60 1.46 -0.57
C PHE A 45 4.54 0.00 -1.01
N ASP A 46 5.69 -0.65 -1.00
CA ASP A 46 5.82 -2.09 -1.17
C ASP A 46 6.94 -2.65 -0.27
N HIS A 47 7.27 -3.91 -0.44
CA HIS A 47 8.35 -4.54 0.34
C HIS A 47 9.72 -3.88 0.11
N THR A 48 9.96 -3.26 -1.06
CA THR A 48 11.21 -2.55 -1.33
C THR A 48 11.33 -1.24 -0.56
N SER A 49 10.20 -0.67 -0.11
CA SER A 49 10.18 0.57 0.66
C SER A 49 10.96 0.46 1.97
N MET A 50 10.95 -0.72 2.62
CA MET A 50 11.77 -0.98 3.80
C MET A 50 13.27 -0.95 3.47
N GLY A 51 13.64 -1.58 2.36
CA GLY A 51 15.03 -1.53 1.86
C GLY A 51 15.48 -0.09 1.57
N ARG A 52 14.63 0.68 0.92
CA ARG A 52 14.90 2.09 0.62
C ARG A 52 15.04 2.96 1.87
N PHE A 53 14.26 2.66 2.91
CA PHE A 53 14.42 3.31 4.21
C PHE A 53 15.79 3.02 4.83
N LEU A 54 16.25 1.76 4.74
CA LEU A 54 17.60 1.39 5.21
C LEU A 54 18.70 2.07 4.38
N GLU A 55 18.54 2.13 3.05
CA GLU A 55 19.44 2.88 2.18
C GLU A 55 19.61 4.32 2.67
N LYS A 56 18.49 4.98 2.92
CA LYS A 56 18.48 6.38 3.36
C LYS A 56 19.07 6.56 4.75
N ARG A 57 18.81 5.61 5.65
CA ARG A 57 19.32 5.64 7.03
C ARG A 57 20.80 5.38 7.13
N PHE A 58 21.34 4.48 6.32
CA PHE A 58 22.70 3.98 6.44
C PHE A 58 23.63 4.41 5.28
N GLY A 59 23.12 5.11 4.29
CA GLY A 59 23.89 5.55 3.12
C GLY A 59 24.39 4.39 2.26
N ILE A 60 23.64 3.28 2.23
CA ILE A 60 23.92 2.11 1.40
C ILE A 60 23.07 2.12 0.13
N THR A 61 23.40 1.26 -0.83
CA THR A 61 22.60 1.05 -2.03
C THR A 61 22.24 -0.43 -2.13
N ILE A 62 20.97 -0.73 -2.44
CA ILE A 62 20.48 -2.08 -2.67
C ILE A 62 20.19 -2.22 -4.17
N ASP A 63 21.11 -2.81 -4.91
CA ASP A 63 21.06 -2.90 -6.37
C ASP A 63 19.87 -3.73 -6.88
N ALA A 64 19.35 -4.62 -6.05
CA ALA A 64 18.18 -5.45 -6.38
C ALA A 64 16.88 -4.65 -6.52
N ILE A 65 16.81 -3.42 -6.01
CA ILE A 65 15.62 -2.57 -6.13
C ILE A 65 15.58 -1.94 -7.52
N SER A 66 14.59 -2.33 -8.33
CA SER A 66 14.49 -1.86 -9.69
C SER A 66 14.20 -0.36 -9.79
N PRO A 67 14.61 0.30 -10.90
CA PRO A 67 14.27 1.71 -11.14
C PRO A 67 12.77 2.00 -11.11
N TRP A 68 11.94 1.06 -11.53
CA TRP A 68 10.49 1.21 -11.49
C TRP A 68 9.97 1.30 -10.05
N HIS A 69 10.38 0.37 -9.16
CA HIS A 69 10.00 0.43 -7.74
C HIS A 69 10.49 1.72 -7.08
N ARG A 70 11.69 2.17 -7.43
CA ARG A 70 12.22 3.46 -6.94
C ARG A 70 11.40 4.66 -7.37
N ALA A 71 10.84 4.63 -8.57
CA ALA A 71 10.02 5.72 -9.08
C ALA A 71 8.61 5.73 -8.50
N VAL A 72 8.00 4.56 -8.29
CA VAL A 72 6.58 4.43 -7.94
C VAL A 72 6.36 4.31 -6.43
N CYS A 73 7.24 3.61 -5.71
CA CYS A 73 7.07 3.35 -4.29
C CYS A 73 7.85 4.34 -3.44
N GLY A 74 7.27 4.77 -2.33
CA GLY A 74 7.92 5.60 -1.33
C GLY A 74 9.03 4.86 -0.56
N ASP A 75 9.79 5.60 0.23
CA ASP A 75 10.87 5.09 1.08
C ASP A 75 10.53 5.08 2.57
N LEU A 76 9.25 5.17 2.91
CA LEU A 76 8.69 5.25 4.26
C LEU A 76 9.01 6.52 5.05
N THR A 77 9.82 7.44 4.55
CA THR A 77 10.17 8.65 5.32
C THR A 77 8.96 9.55 5.58
N SER A 78 7.96 9.55 4.72
CA SER A 78 6.69 10.26 4.90
C SER A 78 5.88 9.78 6.11
N CYS A 79 6.10 8.55 6.57
CA CYS A 79 5.43 8.00 7.74
C CYS A 79 5.90 8.62 9.06
N PHE A 80 7.02 9.34 9.06
CA PHE A 80 7.65 9.86 10.27
C PHE A 80 7.62 11.39 10.33
N ASP A 81 7.51 11.90 11.54
CA ASP A 81 7.78 13.29 11.86
C ASP A 81 9.09 13.38 12.65
N PHE A 82 10.16 13.78 11.97
CA PHE A 82 11.46 13.96 12.60
C PHE A 82 11.68 15.40 13.12
N VAL A 83 10.75 16.29 12.88
CA VAL A 83 10.83 17.70 13.30
C VAL A 83 10.33 17.87 14.74
N SER A 84 9.24 17.16 15.08
CA SER A 84 8.64 17.20 16.42
C SER A 84 8.65 15.81 17.06
N PRO A 85 9.81 15.15 17.21
CA PRO A 85 9.89 13.72 17.50
C PRO A 85 9.45 13.34 18.91
N ASN A 86 9.41 14.29 19.85
CA ASN A 86 9.39 13.98 21.28
C ASN A 86 8.14 14.48 22.00
N ASP A 87 6.97 14.12 21.50
CA ASP A 87 5.80 14.14 22.37
C ASP A 87 6.00 13.05 23.45
N PRO A 88 6.24 13.43 24.73
CA PRO A 88 6.43 12.46 25.81
C PRO A 88 5.14 11.73 26.17
N VAL A 89 4.00 12.17 25.64
CA VAL A 89 2.71 11.57 25.95
C VAL A 89 2.64 10.17 25.34
N VAL A 90 2.59 9.18 26.21
CA VAL A 90 2.29 7.80 25.82
C VAL A 90 0.77 7.67 25.71
N PRO A 91 0.24 7.31 24.54
CA PRO A 91 -1.20 7.11 24.41
C PRO A 91 -1.67 5.99 25.34
N LYS A 92 -2.83 6.16 25.95
CA LYS A 92 -3.45 5.09 26.73
C LYS A 92 -3.76 3.93 25.80
N LEU A 93 -3.09 2.82 26.02
CA LEU A 93 -3.32 1.61 25.24
C LEU A 93 -4.62 0.93 25.70
N PRO A 94 -5.34 0.23 24.81
CA PRO A 94 -6.47 -0.58 25.17
C PRO A 94 -6.06 -1.70 26.12
N ASP A 95 -6.99 -2.11 26.98
CA ASP A 95 -6.80 -3.26 27.86
C ASP A 95 -6.74 -4.54 27.01
N THR A 96 -5.65 -5.26 27.13
CA THR A 96 -5.40 -6.54 26.44
C THR A 96 -5.39 -7.74 27.37
N SER A 97 -5.85 -7.59 28.59
CA SER A 97 -5.84 -8.64 29.63
C SER A 97 -6.64 -9.89 29.21
N ASN A 98 -7.61 -9.75 28.31
CA ASN A 98 -8.42 -10.86 27.79
C ASN A 98 -7.74 -11.62 26.63
N TYR A 99 -6.64 -11.14 26.05
CA TYR A 99 -5.97 -11.79 24.91
C TYR A 99 -5.58 -13.25 25.14
N PRO A 100 -5.06 -13.67 26.29
CA PRO A 100 -4.72 -15.06 26.52
C PRO A 100 -5.94 -16.00 26.37
N ALA A 101 -7.09 -15.58 26.88
CA ALA A 101 -8.33 -16.35 26.77
C ALA A 101 -8.84 -16.40 25.33
N VAL A 102 -8.82 -15.27 24.63
CA VAL A 102 -9.20 -15.18 23.20
C VAL A 102 -8.30 -16.08 22.34
N ASN A 103 -6.98 -16.02 22.55
CA ASN A 103 -6.02 -16.84 21.81
C ASN A 103 -6.22 -18.35 22.09
N ALA A 104 -6.48 -18.74 23.33
CA ALA A 104 -6.78 -20.13 23.69
C ALA A 104 -8.04 -20.62 22.98
N ALA A 105 -9.11 -19.82 22.95
CA ALA A 105 -10.34 -20.14 22.24
C ALA A 105 -10.13 -20.27 20.74
N GLN A 106 -9.37 -19.38 20.12
CA GLN A 106 -9.04 -19.45 18.70
C GLN A 106 -8.22 -20.69 18.34
N LYS A 107 -7.25 -21.04 19.16
CA LYS A 107 -6.46 -22.28 18.96
C LYS A 107 -7.32 -23.54 19.06
N LEU A 108 -8.27 -23.56 19.98
CA LEU A 108 -9.20 -24.68 20.10
C LEU A 108 -10.07 -24.83 18.85
N LEU A 109 -10.58 -23.72 18.31
CA LEU A 109 -11.34 -23.72 17.05
C LEU A 109 -10.51 -24.25 15.88
N GLY A 110 -9.24 -23.80 15.75
CA GLY A 110 -8.33 -24.29 14.71
C GLY A 110 -8.08 -25.80 14.81
N ASN A 111 -7.93 -26.34 16.01
CA ASN A 111 -7.72 -27.77 16.25
C ASN A 111 -8.96 -28.62 15.97
N THR A 112 -10.15 -28.06 16.00
CA THR A 112 -11.40 -28.78 15.67
C THR A 112 -11.70 -28.79 14.17
N GLY A 113 -10.87 -28.19 13.32
CA GLY A 113 -11.13 -28.05 11.89
C GLY A 113 -12.31 -27.10 11.58
N ALA A 114 -12.77 -26.35 12.56
CA ALA A 114 -13.83 -25.36 12.34
C ALA A 114 -13.33 -24.25 11.43
N VAL A 115 -13.97 -24.11 10.28
CA VAL A 115 -13.68 -23.02 9.33
C VAL A 115 -14.59 -21.85 9.61
N THR A 116 -14.01 -20.66 9.73
CA THR A 116 -14.80 -19.43 9.82
C THR A 116 -15.58 -19.26 8.52
N LYS A 117 -16.90 -19.29 8.62
CA LYS A 117 -17.79 -19.08 7.46
C LYS A 117 -17.91 -17.58 7.20
N ALA A 118 -17.94 -17.20 5.93
CA ALA A 118 -18.29 -15.85 5.56
C ALA A 118 -19.71 -15.50 6.07
N PRO A 119 -19.96 -14.27 6.52
CA PRO A 119 -21.29 -13.86 6.93
C PRO A 119 -22.26 -14.01 5.75
N VAL A 120 -23.42 -14.59 6.03
CA VAL A 120 -24.49 -14.80 5.01
C VAL A 120 -25.04 -13.48 4.50
N THR A 121 -25.09 -12.48 5.37
CA THR A 121 -25.49 -11.12 5.02
C THR A 121 -24.26 -10.23 5.07
N PRO A 122 -24.01 -9.42 4.02
CA PRO A 122 -22.92 -8.45 4.07
C PRO A 122 -23.07 -7.57 5.30
N GLN A 123 -22.07 -7.57 6.15
CA GLN A 123 -22.02 -6.66 7.28
C GLN A 123 -21.59 -5.29 6.77
N PRO A 124 -22.25 -4.19 7.19
CA PRO A 124 -21.73 -2.86 6.89
C PRO A 124 -20.32 -2.75 7.48
N LEU A 125 -19.41 -2.18 6.70
CA LEU A 125 -18.08 -1.87 7.20
C LEU A 125 -18.23 -0.91 8.38
N TYR A 126 -17.90 -1.40 9.57
CA TYR A 126 -17.88 -0.53 10.75
C TYR A 126 -16.68 0.40 10.62
N GLN A 127 -16.96 1.68 10.60
CA GLN A 127 -15.95 2.71 10.63
C GLN A 127 -16.20 3.59 11.85
N GLU A 128 -15.19 3.73 12.68
CA GLU A 128 -15.24 4.62 13.83
C GLU A 128 -15.48 6.06 13.37
N THR A 129 -16.31 6.76 14.12
CA THR A 129 -16.47 8.21 13.93
C THR A 129 -15.21 8.92 14.42
N GLY A 130 -14.81 9.96 13.72
CA GLY A 130 -13.64 10.76 14.09
C GLY A 130 -12.86 11.26 12.88
N THR A 131 -11.91 12.12 13.15
CA THR A 131 -10.99 12.65 12.15
C THR A 131 -9.72 11.81 12.15
N ARG A 132 -9.26 11.43 10.97
CA ARG A 132 -7.94 10.83 10.76
C ARG A 132 -7.06 11.84 10.07
N PHE A 133 -5.93 12.15 10.70
CA PHE A 133 -4.91 12.96 10.05
C PHE A 133 -4.25 12.15 8.94
N SER A 134 -3.99 12.78 7.80
CA SER A 134 -3.29 12.14 6.70
C SER A 134 -2.00 12.87 6.37
N ARG A 135 -1.00 12.10 5.95
CA ARG A 135 0.25 12.65 5.42
C ARG A 135 0.00 13.24 4.03
N ALA A 136 0.76 14.24 3.69
CA ALA A 136 0.73 14.81 2.35
C ALA A 136 1.13 13.76 1.31
N LEU A 137 0.42 13.72 0.19
CA LEU A 137 0.75 12.84 -0.92
C LEU A 137 1.74 13.50 -1.87
N PRO A 138 2.72 12.74 -2.38
CA PRO A 138 3.68 13.26 -3.37
C PRO A 138 3.13 13.23 -4.80
N TYR A 139 1.82 13.03 -4.98
CA TYR A 139 1.16 12.94 -6.27
C TYR A 139 0.20 14.10 -6.47
N GLU A 140 0.11 14.57 -7.70
CA GLU A 140 -0.94 15.45 -8.15
C GLU A 140 -1.45 14.89 -9.49
N LEU A 141 -2.48 14.07 -9.42
CA LEU A 141 -2.93 13.25 -10.54
C LEU A 141 -4.12 13.89 -11.24
N HIS A 142 -3.99 14.06 -12.55
CA HIS A 142 -5.05 14.58 -13.40
C HIS A 142 -5.33 13.58 -14.52
N THR A 143 -6.61 13.38 -14.81
CA THR A 143 -7.04 12.54 -15.92
C THR A 143 -8.09 13.25 -16.75
N SER A 144 -7.98 13.17 -18.05
CA SER A 144 -9.00 13.65 -18.96
C SER A 144 -9.19 12.71 -20.15
N ALA A 145 -10.36 12.76 -20.76
CA ALA A 145 -10.69 12.00 -21.96
C ALA A 145 -11.18 12.94 -23.05
N ARG A 146 -10.74 12.68 -24.27
CA ARG A 146 -11.18 13.41 -25.48
C ARG A 146 -11.68 12.43 -26.51
N VAL A 147 -12.88 12.66 -27.00
CA VAL A 147 -13.42 11.91 -28.12
C VAL A 147 -12.84 12.49 -29.40
N GLU A 148 -12.18 11.65 -30.14
CA GLU A 148 -11.59 11.98 -31.46
C GLU A 148 -12.55 11.59 -32.59
N SER A 149 -12.19 11.91 -33.81
CA SER A 149 -12.90 11.45 -34.98
C SER A 149 -12.87 9.93 -35.12
N ARG A 150 -13.89 9.33 -35.73
CA ARG A 150 -14.00 7.89 -36.02
C ARG A 150 -14.13 6.99 -34.77
N GLY A 151 -14.68 7.52 -33.67
CA GLY A 151 -14.94 6.73 -32.45
C GLY A 151 -13.69 6.41 -31.63
N LEU A 152 -12.57 7.03 -31.90
CA LEU A 152 -11.37 6.95 -31.05
C LEU A 152 -11.53 7.83 -29.82
N VAL A 153 -10.99 7.37 -28.71
CA VAL A 153 -10.93 8.12 -27.45
C VAL A 153 -9.48 8.24 -27.02
N SER A 154 -9.02 9.45 -26.87
CA SER A 154 -7.71 9.74 -26.27
C SER A 154 -7.85 9.93 -24.78
N LEU A 155 -7.09 9.18 -24.00
CA LEU A 155 -6.97 9.35 -22.56
C LEU A 155 -5.68 10.09 -22.24
N ILE A 156 -5.78 11.14 -21.47
CA ILE A 156 -4.63 11.97 -21.08
C ILE A 156 -4.43 11.80 -19.59
N PHE A 157 -3.25 11.38 -19.19
CA PHE A 157 -2.83 11.21 -17.80
C PHE A 157 -1.69 12.17 -17.51
N SER A 158 -1.80 12.91 -16.43
CA SER A 158 -0.78 13.83 -15.97
C SER A 158 -0.55 13.68 -14.48
N ASN A 159 0.70 13.77 -14.08
CA ASN A 159 1.10 13.82 -12.68
C ASN A 159 2.09 14.98 -12.53
N THR A 160 1.71 15.99 -11.79
CA THR A 160 2.54 17.17 -11.50
C THR A 160 3.22 17.10 -10.14
N GLY A 161 3.02 16.00 -9.40
CA GLY A 161 3.71 15.74 -8.13
C GLY A 161 5.13 15.22 -8.31
N ASP A 162 5.80 15.03 -7.20
CA ASP A 162 7.25 14.72 -7.13
C ASP A 162 7.57 13.23 -7.27
N GLN A 163 6.57 12.35 -7.23
CA GLN A 163 6.77 10.91 -7.32
C GLN A 163 5.99 10.28 -8.46
N GLY A 164 6.56 9.25 -9.07
CA GLY A 164 5.90 8.48 -10.11
C GLY A 164 4.60 7.83 -9.65
N ALA A 165 3.64 7.73 -10.56
CA ALA A 165 2.36 7.08 -10.32
C ALA A 165 2.02 6.10 -11.43
N VAL A 166 1.17 5.13 -11.10
CA VAL A 166 0.66 4.14 -12.06
C VAL A 166 -0.83 4.35 -12.24
N PHE A 167 -1.25 4.52 -13.48
CA PHE A 167 -2.65 4.60 -13.86
C PHE A 167 -3.10 3.25 -14.41
N HIS A 168 -4.15 2.68 -13.84
CA HIS A 168 -4.79 1.49 -14.35
C HIS A 168 -6.02 1.88 -15.16
N VAL A 169 -6.08 1.39 -16.39
CA VAL A 169 -7.21 1.64 -17.28
C VAL A 169 -7.94 0.33 -17.52
N TYR A 170 -9.21 0.31 -17.22
CA TYR A 170 -10.08 -0.85 -17.41
C TYR A 170 -11.20 -0.49 -18.37
N ASP A 171 -11.56 -1.40 -19.23
CA ASP A 171 -12.81 -1.35 -19.98
C ASP A 171 -13.89 -2.24 -19.34
N LYS A 172 -15.14 -2.09 -19.74
CA LYS A 172 -16.26 -2.88 -19.19
C LYS A 172 -16.25 -4.36 -19.58
N LEU A 173 -15.41 -4.74 -20.54
CA LEU A 173 -15.35 -6.10 -21.07
C LEU A 173 -14.24 -6.92 -20.39
N HIS A 174 -13.29 -6.25 -19.75
CA HIS A 174 -12.08 -6.86 -19.19
C HIS A 174 -11.86 -6.45 -17.71
N LEU A 175 -12.94 -6.41 -16.96
CA LEU A 175 -12.91 -6.19 -15.51
C LEU A 175 -12.43 -7.42 -14.76
#